data_417aeabf50558af06c21f2c2084b4207
#
_entry.id   417aeabf50558af06c21f2c2084b4207
#
_cell.length_a   1.000
_cell.length_b   1.000
_cell.length_c   1.000
_cell.angle_alpha   90.00
_cell.angle_beta   90.00
_cell.angle_gamma   90.00
#
_symmetry.space_group_name_H-M   'P 1'
#
loop_
_entity.id
_entity.type
_entity.pdbx_description
1 polymer ?
#
loop_
_entity_poly.entity_id
_entity_poly.type
_entity_poly.pdbx_seq_one_letter_code
_entity_poly.pdbx_strand_id
1 'polypeptide(L)'
;LDPSEKSWDLAGERAAQLAFPVEFIGLPSEAIPLEDDSVDTVVVTFSLCTIPDPVTALCGMARVLRPGGSLIFCEHGRAPDESVYRWQNRLNPFWKRFAGGCHLNRDIPQLLIAGGFAVSDMEADYLPSTPRIAGYNFWGSARPINSTS
;
A
#
# COMPACT_ATOMS: atom_id res chain seq x y z
N LEU A 1 -3.76 -9.74 -4.54
CA LEU A 1 -5.14 -9.38 -4.25
C LEU A 1 -5.43 -8.02 -4.87
N ASP A 2 -6.44 -7.92 -5.72
CA ASP A 2 -6.84 -6.69 -6.41
C ASP A 2 -8.33 -6.82 -6.78
N PRO A 3 -9.20 -5.86 -6.48
CA PRO A 3 -10.62 -5.92 -6.85
C PRO A 3 -10.87 -5.72 -8.35
N SER A 4 -9.87 -5.36 -9.14
CA SER A 4 -9.98 -5.05 -10.56
C SER A 4 -9.62 -6.25 -11.44
N GLU A 5 -10.61 -6.85 -12.08
CA GLU A 5 -10.39 -7.89 -13.10
C GLU A 5 -9.53 -7.37 -14.26
N LYS A 6 -9.66 -6.09 -14.62
CA LYS A 6 -8.81 -5.48 -15.67
C LYS A 6 -7.33 -5.47 -15.32
N SER A 7 -6.99 -5.32 -14.05
CA SER A 7 -5.59 -5.40 -13.60
C SER A 7 -5.04 -6.80 -13.83
N TRP A 8 -5.87 -7.82 -13.62
CA TRP A 8 -5.50 -9.20 -13.88
C TRP A 8 -5.35 -9.49 -15.37
N ASP A 9 -6.27 -9.01 -16.20
CA ASP A 9 -6.19 -9.18 -17.66
C ASP A 9 -4.88 -8.61 -18.21
N LEU A 10 -4.44 -7.46 -17.71
CA LEU A 10 -3.16 -6.84 -18.09
C LEU A 10 -1.92 -7.57 -17.54
N ALA A 11 -2.04 -8.19 -16.37
CA ALA A 11 -0.96 -8.89 -15.70
C ALA A 11 -0.85 -10.38 -16.12
N GLY A 12 -1.94 -10.97 -16.61
CA GLY A 12 -2.08 -12.41 -16.81
C GLY A 12 -1.01 -13.03 -17.73
N GLU A 13 -0.67 -12.35 -18.84
CA GLU A 13 0.39 -12.82 -19.73
C GLU A 13 1.76 -12.84 -19.04
N ARG A 14 2.05 -11.86 -18.19
CA ARG A 14 3.29 -11.82 -17.41
C ARG A 14 3.28 -12.82 -16.28
N ALA A 15 2.14 -12.98 -15.60
CA ALA A 15 1.96 -13.95 -14.55
C ALA A 15 2.18 -15.40 -15.07
N ALA A 16 1.72 -15.69 -16.28
CA ALA A 16 1.91 -17.00 -16.93
C ALA A 16 3.38 -17.32 -17.26
N GLN A 17 4.25 -16.32 -17.32
CA GLN A 17 5.69 -16.50 -17.61
C GLN A 17 6.54 -16.70 -16.34
N LEU A 18 5.94 -16.60 -15.16
CA LEU A 18 6.66 -16.76 -13.91
C LEU A 18 6.93 -18.24 -13.62
N ALA A 19 8.06 -18.52 -12.97
CA ALA A 19 8.46 -19.87 -12.59
C ALA A 19 7.73 -20.43 -11.36
N PHE A 20 6.75 -19.69 -10.83
CA PHE A 20 5.94 -20.06 -9.67
C PHE A 20 4.45 -19.77 -9.96
N PRO A 21 3.52 -20.50 -9.32
CA PRO A 21 2.10 -20.27 -9.51
C PRO A 21 1.67 -18.90 -9.00
N VAL A 22 0.76 -18.24 -9.74
CA VAL A 22 0.13 -17.00 -9.33
C VAL A 22 -1.37 -17.21 -9.28
N GLU A 23 -1.97 -16.87 -8.15
CA GLU A 23 -3.41 -16.89 -7.94
C GLU A 23 -3.96 -15.47 -7.88
N PHE A 24 -5.03 -15.22 -8.61
CA PHE A 24 -5.75 -13.96 -8.54
C PHE A 24 -6.89 -14.05 -7.52
N ILE A 25 -6.91 -13.14 -6.57
CA ILE A 25 -7.97 -12.99 -5.59
C ILE A 25 -8.65 -11.63 -5.82
N GLY A 26 -9.83 -11.67 -6.46
CA GLY A 26 -10.61 -10.49 -6.86
C GLY A 26 -11.45 -9.90 -5.73
N LEU A 27 -10.82 -9.58 -4.60
CA LEU A 27 -11.48 -9.01 -3.42
C LEU A 27 -10.86 -7.69 -3.00
N PRO A 28 -11.62 -6.82 -2.29
CA PRO A 28 -11.07 -5.63 -1.65
C PRO A 28 -9.97 -5.99 -0.65
N SER A 29 -8.97 -5.12 -0.52
CA SER A 29 -7.85 -5.34 0.40
C SER A 29 -8.24 -5.35 1.88
N GLU A 30 -9.43 -4.85 2.21
CA GLU A 30 -10.04 -4.92 3.54
C GLU A 30 -10.60 -6.32 3.88
N ALA A 31 -10.69 -7.22 2.88
CA ALA A 31 -11.28 -8.56 3.04
C ALA A 31 -10.29 -9.63 2.54
N ILE A 32 -9.13 -9.77 3.17
CA ILE A 32 -8.12 -10.77 2.81
C ILE A 32 -8.61 -12.17 3.22
N PRO A 33 -8.93 -13.08 2.25
CA PRO A 33 -9.52 -14.39 2.52
C PRO A 33 -8.46 -15.45 2.81
N LEU A 34 -7.45 -15.09 3.58
CA LEU A 34 -6.37 -15.98 4.00
C LEU A 34 -6.44 -16.20 5.51
N GLU A 35 -5.96 -17.34 5.95
CA GLU A 35 -5.88 -17.66 7.37
C GLU A 35 -4.82 -16.80 8.09
N ASP A 36 -4.94 -16.71 9.40
CA ASP A 36 -3.95 -16.05 10.25
C ASP A 36 -2.59 -16.77 10.11
N ASP A 37 -1.51 -16.03 10.19
CA ASP A 37 -0.15 -16.58 10.15
C ASP A 37 0.14 -17.49 8.94
N SER A 38 -0.43 -17.18 7.77
CA SER A 38 -0.36 -18.05 6.58
C SER A 38 0.66 -17.64 5.53
N VAL A 39 1.15 -16.38 5.56
CA VAL A 39 2.09 -15.85 4.56
C VAL A 39 3.37 -15.31 5.18
N ASP A 40 4.47 -15.41 4.44
CA ASP A 40 5.80 -14.94 4.89
C ASP A 40 6.02 -13.46 4.55
N THR A 41 5.44 -13.00 3.44
CA THR A 41 5.63 -11.63 2.94
C THR A 41 4.36 -11.10 2.32
N VAL A 42 4.02 -9.87 2.64
CA VAL A 42 3.01 -9.07 1.94
C VAL A 42 3.74 -7.95 1.19
N VAL A 43 3.37 -7.73 -0.07
CA VAL A 43 3.87 -6.61 -0.86
C VAL A 43 2.69 -5.70 -1.21
N VAL A 44 2.83 -4.42 -0.92
CA VAL A 44 1.82 -3.40 -1.26
C VAL A 44 2.49 -2.23 -2.00
N THR A 45 1.97 -1.92 -3.18
CA THR A 45 2.53 -0.86 -4.02
C THR A 45 1.42 0.00 -4.61
N PHE A 46 1.50 1.32 -4.43
CA PHE A 46 0.55 2.31 -4.96
C PHE A 46 -0.93 1.94 -4.71
N SER A 47 -1.20 1.28 -3.58
CA SER A 47 -2.51 0.78 -3.20
C SER A 47 -3.05 1.47 -1.94
N LEU A 48 -2.21 1.68 -0.92
CA LEU A 48 -2.62 2.34 0.33
C LEU A 48 -3.17 3.76 0.10
N CYS A 49 -2.73 4.42 -0.95
CA CYS A 49 -3.26 5.72 -1.34
C CYS A 49 -4.70 5.66 -1.85
N THR A 50 -5.16 4.50 -2.34
CA THR A 50 -6.47 4.31 -3.01
C THR A 50 -7.46 3.52 -2.17
N ILE A 51 -7.01 2.54 -1.39
CA ILE A 51 -7.87 1.69 -0.53
C ILE A 51 -8.77 2.59 0.35
N PRO A 52 -10.10 2.39 0.35
CA PRO A 52 -11.02 3.21 1.14
C PRO A 52 -10.70 3.23 2.62
N ASP A 53 -10.53 2.06 3.24
CA ASP A 53 -10.09 1.90 4.63
C ASP A 53 -8.71 1.23 4.70
N PRO A 54 -7.62 2.01 4.58
CA PRO A 54 -6.26 1.46 4.59
C PRO A 54 -5.85 0.89 5.94
N VAL A 55 -6.44 1.34 7.04
CA VAL A 55 -6.12 0.80 8.37
C VAL A 55 -6.67 -0.62 8.51
N THR A 56 -7.94 -0.84 8.14
CA THR A 56 -8.53 -2.19 8.12
C THR A 56 -7.75 -3.12 7.20
N ALA A 57 -7.35 -2.65 6.01
CA ALA A 57 -6.53 -3.45 5.09
C ALA A 57 -5.16 -3.82 5.71
N LEU A 58 -4.48 -2.86 6.33
CA LEU A 58 -3.20 -3.09 7.01
C LEU A 58 -3.35 -4.06 8.20
N CYS A 59 -4.40 -3.93 9.01
CA CYS A 59 -4.71 -4.90 10.07
C CYS A 59 -4.90 -6.32 9.50
N GLY A 60 -5.58 -6.46 8.37
CA GLY A 60 -5.71 -7.72 7.65
C GLY A 60 -4.38 -8.26 7.15
N MET A 61 -3.51 -7.40 6.61
CA MET A 61 -2.15 -7.77 6.19
C MET A 61 -1.29 -8.23 7.40
N ALA A 62 -1.40 -7.54 8.53
CA ALA A 62 -0.70 -7.93 9.76
C ALA A 62 -1.18 -9.30 10.27
N ARG A 63 -2.49 -9.57 10.22
CA ARG A 63 -3.11 -10.82 10.65
C ARG A 63 -2.60 -12.04 9.87
N VAL A 64 -2.49 -11.92 8.56
CA VAL A 64 -2.08 -13.05 7.70
C VAL A 64 -0.57 -13.28 7.70
N LEU A 65 0.24 -12.32 8.12
CA LEU A 65 1.69 -12.47 8.21
C LEU A 65 2.08 -13.38 9.36
N ARG A 66 2.92 -14.37 9.08
CA ARG A 66 3.52 -15.25 10.09
C ARG A 66 4.38 -14.46 11.07
N PRO A 67 4.60 -14.99 12.28
CA PRO A 67 5.63 -14.46 13.17
C PRO A 67 6.98 -14.35 12.45
N GLY A 68 7.56 -13.15 12.43
CA GLY A 68 8.78 -12.86 11.69
C GLY A 68 8.59 -12.49 10.22
N GLY A 69 7.37 -12.58 9.70
CA GLY A 69 7.03 -12.13 8.34
C GLY A 69 7.18 -10.61 8.16
N SER A 70 7.15 -10.16 6.91
CA SER A 70 7.42 -8.77 6.55
C SER A 70 6.40 -8.19 5.58
N LEU A 71 6.04 -6.94 5.79
CA LEU A 71 5.39 -6.09 4.80
C LEU A 71 6.46 -5.32 4.04
N ILE A 72 6.45 -5.40 2.72
CA ILE A 72 7.26 -4.56 1.82
C ILE A 72 6.31 -3.56 1.18
N PHE A 73 6.64 -2.29 1.19
CA PHE A 73 5.77 -1.25 0.65
C PHE A 73 6.51 -0.27 -0.25
N CYS A 74 5.76 0.25 -1.24
CA CYS A 74 6.17 1.39 -2.07
C CYS A 74 4.91 2.22 -2.37
N GLU A 75 4.77 3.36 -1.72
CA GLU A 75 3.54 4.15 -1.76
C GLU A 75 3.84 5.64 -1.92
N HIS A 76 3.03 6.36 -2.68
CA HIS A 76 3.10 7.81 -2.63
C HIS A 76 2.24 8.37 -1.49
N GLY A 77 2.62 9.54 -0.98
CA GLY A 77 1.89 10.13 0.11
C GLY A 77 2.23 11.60 0.37
N ARG A 78 2.00 12.02 1.59
CA ARG A 78 2.22 13.38 2.06
C ARG A 78 3.67 13.81 1.84
N ALA A 79 3.87 14.91 1.11
CA ALA A 79 5.16 15.54 0.96
C ALA A 79 5.61 16.26 2.25
N PRO A 80 6.93 16.30 2.55
CA PRO A 80 7.46 17.00 3.72
C PRO A 80 7.42 18.52 3.56
N ASP A 81 7.49 19.01 2.32
CA ASP A 81 7.45 20.45 2.04
C ASP A 81 6.05 21.03 2.29
N GLU A 82 5.93 21.96 3.21
CA GLU A 82 4.67 22.57 3.60
C GLU A 82 3.92 23.20 2.40
N SER A 83 4.64 23.81 1.47
CA SER A 83 4.06 24.39 0.26
C SER A 83 3.45 23.33 -0.66
N VAL A 84 4.13 22.18 -0.84
CA VAL A 84 3.66 21.07 -1.63
C VAL A 84 2.46 20.39 -0.95
N TYR A 85 2.56 20.15 0.36
CA TYR A 85 1.48 19.58 1.16
C TYR A 85 0.20 20.42 1.12
N ARG A 86 0.29 21.74 1.21
CA ARG A 86 -0.88 22.62 1.03
C ARG A 86 -1.53 22.45 -0.33
N TRP A 87 -0.75 22.29 -1.40
CA TRP A 87 -1.28 22.00 -2.72
C TRP A 87 -1.89 20.60 -2.80
N GLN A 88 -1.25 19.59 -2.21
CA GLN A 88 -1.83 18.24 -2.11
C GLN A 88 -3.21 18.29 -1.46
N ASN A 89 -3.36 18.97 -0.32
CA ASN A 89 -4.64 19.11 0.38
C ASN A 89 -5.70 19.83 -0.47
N ARG A 90 -5.31 20.90 -1.16
CA ARG A 90 -6.23 21.68 -2.00
C ARG A 90 -6.71 20.89 -3.21
N LEU A 91 -5.85 20.11 -3.84
CA LEU A 91 -6.15 19.36 -5.05
C LEU A 91 -6.74 17.97 -4.78
N ASN A 92 -6.50 17.41 -3.61
CA ASN A 92 -6.92 16.06 -3.25
C ASN A 92 -8.42 15.75 -3.51
N PRO A 93 -9.40 16.64 -3.21
CA PRO A 93 -10.81 16.38 -3.49
C PRO A 93 -11.11 16.18 -4.97
N PHE A 94 -10.43 16.92 -5.85
CA PHE A 94 -10.55 16.79 -7.30
C PHE A 94 -9.78 15.57 -7.80
N TRP A 95 -8.54 15.40 -7.33
CA TRP A 95 -7.67 14.28 -7.71
C TRP A 95 -8.32 12.93 -7.50
N LYS A 96 -8.91 12.68 -6.33
CA LYS A 96 -9.61 11.43 -6.02
C LYS A 96 -10.68 11.06 -7.05
N ARG A 97 -11.35 12.05 -7.61
CA ARG A 97 -12.45 11.83 -8.57
C ARG A 97 -11.94 11.32 -9.92
N PHE A 98 -10.73 11.71 -10.32
CA PHE A 98 -10.14 11.37 -11.61
C PHE A 98 -9.09 10.26 -11.53
N ALA A 99 -8.49 10.07 -10.37
CA ALA A 99 -7.41 9.11 -10.13
C ALA A 99 -7.88 7.87 -9.34
N GLY A 100 -9.09 7.36 -9.62
CA GLY A 100 -9.57 6.10 -9.09
C GLY A 100 -9.68 6.04 -7.55
N GLY A 101 -9.90 7.18 -6.88
CA GLY A 101 -9.96 7.23 -5.42
C GLY A 101 -8.63 7.52 -4.72
N CYS A 102 -7.55 7.65 -5.47
CA CYS A 102 -6.21 7.90 -4.94
C CYS A 102 -6.13 9.23 -4.15
N HIS A 103 -5.50 9.18 -2.98
CA HIS A 103 -5.24 10.33 -2.11
C HIS A 103 -3.79 10.79 -2.22
N LEU A 104 -3.56 12.07 -2.54
CA LEU A 104 -2.23 12.65 -2.66
C LEU A 104 -1.50 12.86 -1.31
N ASN A 105 -2.25 12.93 -0.23
CA ASN A 105 -1.81 13.51 1.05
C ASN A 105 -1.86 12.53 2.23
N ARG A 106 -1.94 11.23 1.98
CA ARG A 106 -1.92 10.22 3.06
C ARG A 106 -0.56 10.18 3.73
N ASP A 107 -0.58 10.16 5.05
CA ASP A 107 0.61 9.99 5.88
C ASP A 107 0.92 8.51 6.00
N ILE A 108 1.76 7.99 5.10
CA ILE A 108 2.06 6.56 5.00
C ILE A 108 2.67 6.01 6.28
N PRO A 109 3.66 6.66 6.92
CA PRO A 109 4.19 6.21 8.21
C PRO A 109 3.12 6.05 9.30
N GLN A 110 2.22 7.03 9.42
CA GLN A 110 1.14 6.97 10.40
C GLN A 110 0.12 5.87 10.09
N LEU A 111 -0.16 5.62 8.82
CA LEU A 111 -1.04 4.52 8.42
C LEU A 111 -0.45 3.16 8.79
N LEU A 112 0.84 2.96 8.56
CA LEU A 112 1.54 1.73 8.93
C LEU A 112 1.44 1.47 10.43
N ILE A 113 1.71 2.49 11.25
CA ILE A 113 1.60 2.40 12.71
C ILE A 113 0.16 2.10 13.13
N ALA A 114 -0.82 2.82 12.57
CA ALA A 114 -2.24 2.63 12.87
C ALA A 114 -2.75 1.22 12.47
N GLY A 115 -2.17 0.63 11.42
CA GLY A 115 -2.45 -0.73 10.95
C GLY A 115 -1.69 -1.82 11.69
N GLY A 116 -0.98 -1.49 12.79
CA GLY A 116 -0.29 -2.46 13.62
C GLY A 116 1.11 -2.87 13.13
N PHE A 117 1.78 -1.99 12.39
CA PHE A 117 3.14 -2.25 11.91
C PHE A 117 4.18 -1.36 12.59
N ALA A 118 5.33 -1.94 12.92
CA ALA A 118 6.57 -1.24 13.22
C ALA A 118 7.41 -1.15 11.95
N VAL A 119 7.79 0.06 11.55
CA VAL A 119 8.66 0.28 10.40
C VAL A 119 10.07 -0.20 10.74
N SER A 120 10.62 -1.12 9.95
CA SER A 120 11.96 -1.67 10.12
C SER A 120 12.99 -0.85 9.36
N ASP A 121 12.63 -0.46 8.14
CA ASP A 121 13.45 0.35 7.25
C ASP A 121 12.54 1.16 6.33
N MET A 122 12.85 2.43 6.13
CA MET A 122 12.06 3.30 5.27
C MET A 122 12.92 4.42 4.68
N GLU A 123 12.85 4.55 3.39
CA GLU A 123 13.33 5.71 2.65
C GLU A 123 12.15 6.49 2.06
N ALA A 124 12.38 7.77 1.78
CA ALA A 124 11.37 8.60 1.14
C ALA A 124 12.03 9.71 0.33
N ASP A 125 11.57 9.89 -0.91
CA ASP A 125 12.06 10.94 -1.79
C ASP A 125 11.05 11.27 -2.89
N TYR A 126 11.33 12.33 -3.62
CA TYR A 126 10.63 12.70 -4.84
C TYR A 126 11.09 11.86 -6.03
N LEU A 127 10.13 11.25 -6.73
CA LEU A 127 10.44 10.54 -7.97
C LEU A 127 10.90 11.51 -9.06
N PRO A 128 11.99 11.19 -9.77
CA PRO A 128 12.45 11.97 -10.91
C PRO A 128 11.35 12.13 -11.97
N SER A 129 11.32 13.28 -12.61
CA SER A 129 10.37 13.58 -13.71
C SER A 129 8.89 13.51 -13.35
N THR A 130 8.55 13.47 -12.05
CA THR A 130 7.15 13.46 -11.57
C THR A 130 6.81 14.81 -10.92
N PRO A 131 5.61 15.38 -11.16
CA PRO A 131 5.19 16.59 -10.46
C PRO A 131 5.27 16.41 -8.94
N ARG A 132 5.89 17.34 -8.24
CA ARG A 132 6.14 17.22 -6.78
C ARG A 132 4.89 16.91 -5.95
N ILE A 133 3.73 17.40 -6.38
CA ILE A 133 2.45 17.16 -5.69
C ILE A 133 2.02 15.68 -5.70
N ALA A 134 2.48 14.88 -6.67
CA ALA A 134 2.17 13.47 -6.83
C ALA A 134 3.41 12.57 -6.75
N GLY A 135 4.59 13.15 -6.55
CA GLY A 135 5.86 12.45 -6.71
C GLY A 135 6.57 12.09 -5.41
N TYR A 136 6.06 12.47 -4.23
CA TYR A 136 6.73 12.07 -2.98
C TYR A 136 6.33 10.66 -2.58
N ASN A 137 7.31 9.77 -2.49
CA ASN A 137 7.11 8.35 -2.27
C ASN A 137 7.86 7.88 -1.03
N PHE A 138 7.31 6.84 -0.43
CA PHE A 138 7.85 6.10 0.70
C PHE A 138 8.04 4.66 0.26
N TRP A 139 9.18 4.07 0.54
CA TRP A 139 9.43 2.65 0.29
C TRP A 139 10.26 2.04 1.41
N GLY A 140 10.07 0.76 1.65
CA GLY A 140 10.78 0.07 2.71
C GLY A 140 10.08 -1.19 3.18
N SER A 141 10.36 -1.54 4.43
CA SER A 141 9.80 -2.72 5.08
C SER A 141 9.28 -2.41 6.48
N ALA A 142 8.27 -3.17 6.89
CA ALA A 142 7.69 -3.09 8.21
C ALA A 142 7.35 -4.51 8.72
N ARG A 143 7.22 -4.66 10.03
CA ARG A 143 6.83 -5.92 10.67
C ARG A 143 5.59 -5.71 11.52
N PRO A 144 4.70 -6.72 11.62
CA PRO A 144 3.61 -6.64 12.57
C PRO A 144 4.14 -6.39 13.98
N ILE A 145 3.51 -5.46 14.69
CA ILE A 145 3.72 -5.30 16.13
C ILE A 145 3.03 -6.51 16.75
N ASN A 146 3.80 -7.56 17.07
CA ASN A 146 3.25 -8.71 17.77
C ASN A 146 2.59 -8.20 19.05
N SER A 147 1.28 -8.30 19.14
CA SER A 147 0.61 -8.30 20.43
C SER A 147 1.13 -9.55 21.13
N THR A 148 2.13 -9.37 21.98
CA THR A 148 2.56 -10.39 22.95
C THR A 148 1.33 -10.78 23.75
N SER A 149 0.83 -11.98 23.49
CA SER A 149 -0.19 -12.62 24.32
C SER A 149 0.39 -12.93 25.67
#